data_17ca8e5684aeae9fcd8429486a1c9b8a
#
_entry.id   17ca8e5684aeae9fcd8429486a1c9b8a
#
_cell.length_a   1.000
_cell.length_b   1.000
_cell.length_c   1.000
_cell.angle_alpha   90.00
_cell.angle_beta   90.00
_cell.angle_gamma   90.00
#
_symmetry.space_group_name_H-M   'P 1'
#
loop_
_entity.id
_entity.type
_entity.pdbx_description
1 polymer ?
#
loop_
_entity_poly.entity_id
_entity_poly.type
_entity_poly.pdbx_seq_one_letter_code
_entity_poly.pdbx_strand_id
1 'polypeptide(L)'
;MSVWLHILREMGFRKLNALFLLLGLAMAVTVVIASQLLAEADERETRRVTRDMGFNLRLIPVKTDLGQFYRDGFSRHAMDVSMLDRLATQLTNNVSFNHLVGSLRREYTINGQDILLVGLSDTYVAPGQGKKKMGFEIEKGTIHIGAQVALVQEKKKNDPMHVGARRFAVANDPIETGTPDDITIFARLEDAQSVLGLAGKINEIEAIDCLCLTADQDPLAILRKEIGGILPEVQVVQQ
;
A
#
# COMPACT_ATOMS: atom_id res chain seq x y z
N MET A 1 20.74 63.33 -10.50
CA MET A 1 21.05 62.33 -11.55
C MET A 1 20.87 60.96 -10.93
N SER A 2 20.06 60.11 -11.52
CA SER A 2 19.69 58.82 -10.93
C SER A 2 20.86 57.83 -10.92
N VAL A 3 21.12 57.20 -9.78
CA VAL A 3 22.13 56.14 -9.59
C VAL A 3 22.02 55.05 -10.66
N TRP A 4 20.83 54.76 -11.11
CA TRP A 4 20.55 53.81 -12.18
C TRP A 4 21.18 54.18 -13.53
N LEU A 5 21.25 55.45 -13.86
CA LEU A 5 21.87 55.92 -15.10
C LEU A 5 23.40 55.74 -15.07
N HIS A 6 24.04 55.87 -13.91
CA HIS A 6 25.47 55.62 -13.76
C HIS A 6 25.77 54.11 -13.88
N ILE A 7 24.95 53.23 -13.27
CA ILE A 7 25.12 51.78 -13.37
C ILE A 7 24.99 51.34 -14.83
N LEU A 8 23.96 51.78 -15.54
CA LEU A 8 23.76 51.44 -16.96
C LEU A 8 24.90 51.92 -17.86
N ARG A 9 25.45 53.11 -17.57
CA ARG A 9 26.58 53.68 -18.33
C ARG A 9 27.88 52.90 -18.05
N GLU A 10 28.11 52.47 -16.83
CA GLU A 10 29.28 51.67 -16.44
C GLU A 10 29.19 50.25 -17.01
N MET A 11 28.01 49.63 -17.04
CA MET A 11 27.77 48.37 -17.73
C MET A 11 28.04 48.49 -19.23
N GLY A 12 27.73 49.61 -19.87
CA GLY A 12 28.04 49.88 -21.27
C GLY A 12 29.54 50.01 -21.57
N PHE A 13 30.36 50.48 -20.62
CA PHE A 13 31.82 50.56 -20.76
C PHE A 13 32.51 49.21 -20.47
N ARG A 14 31.98 48.38 -19.55
CA ARG A 14 32.56 47.09 -19.17
C ARG A 14 31.69 45.91 -19.64
N LYS A 15 31.40 45.90 -20.95
CA LYS A 15 30.46 44.94 -21.56
C LYS A 15 30.76 43.47 -21.23
N LEU A 16 32.03 43.07 -21.25
CA LEU A 16 32.46 41.73 -20.94
C LEU A 16 32.17 41.34 -19.49
N ASN A 17 32.48 42.24 -18.55
CA ASN A 17 32.22 41.98 -17.13
C ASN A 17 30.72 41.91 -16.83
N ALA A 18 29.94 42.83 -17.44
CA ALA A 18 28.48 42.79 -17.34
C ALA A 18 27.87 41.50 -17.92
N LEU A 19 28.40 41.03 -19.06
CA LEU A 19 27.98 39.76 -19.67
C LEU A 19 28.29 38.58 -18.76
N PHE A 20 29.50 38.50 -18.20
CA PHE A 20 29.84 37.39 -17.27
C PHE A 20 28.98 37.40 -16.00
N LEU A 21 28.66 38.59 -15.48
CA LEU A 21 27.80 38.74 -14.30
C LEU A 21 26.37 38.28 -14.60
N LEU A 22 25.82 38.65 -15.77
CA LEU A 22 24.51 38.19 -16.22
C LEU A 22 24.48 36.68 -16.47
N LEU A 23 25.52 36.12 -17.08
CA LEU A 23 25.63 34.67 -17.31
C LEU A 23 25.74 33.94 -15.99
N GLY A 24 26.53 34.44 -15.02
CA GLY A 24 26.62 33.84 -13.69
C GLY A 24 25.28 33.83 -12.94
N LEU A 25 24.58 34.98 -13.00
CA LEU A 25 23.25 35.09 -12.40
C LEU A 25 22.23 34.14 -13.07
N ALA A 26 22.22 34.14 -14.40
CA ALA A 26 21.34 33.24 -15.16
C ALA A 26 21.61 31.76 -14.83
N MET A 27 22.89 31.38 -14.74
CA MET A 27 23.27 30.02 -14.35
C MET A 27 22.83 29.68 -12.91
N ALA A 28 23.02 30.60 -11.96
CA ALA A 28 22.58 30.38 -10.58
C ALA A 28 21.06 30.19 -10.47
N VAL A 29 20.28 31.04 -11.15
CA VAL A 29 18.83 30.95 -11.20
C VAL A 29 18.39 29.62 -11.85
N THR A 30 19.04 29.24 -12.95
CA THR A 30 18.75 27.99 -13.65
C THR A 30 19.00 26.78 -12.74
N VAL A 31 20.10 26.76 -12.00
CA VAL A 31 20.40 25.66 -11.05
C VAL A 31 19.37 25.59 -9.95
N VAL A 32 18.93 26.72 -9.39
CA VAL A 32 17.90 26.74 -8.34
C VAL A 32 16.56 26.21 -8.88
N ILE A 33 16.13 26.68 -10.05
CA ILE A 33 14.87 26.20 -10.66
C ILE A 33 14.97 24.73 -11.02
N ALA A 34 16.09 24.29 -11.61
CA ALA A 34 16.29 22.90 -11.97
C ALA A 34 16.28 21.98 -10.73
N SER A 35 16.90 22.40 -9.62
CA SER A 35 16.89 21.62 -8.38
C SER A 35 15.49 21.50 -7.77
N GLN A 36 14.68 22.57 -7.82
CA GLN A 36 13.30 22.51 -7.36
C GLN A 36 12.43 21.60 -8.22
N LEU A 37 12.54 21.72 -9.55
CA LEU A 37 11.81 20.84 -10.48
C LEU A 37 12.21 19.38 -10.33
N LEU A 38 13.49 19.10 -10.10
CA LEU A 38 13.99 17.75 -9.87
C LEU A 38 13.44 17.19 -8.55
N ALA A 39 13.45 17.97 -7.48
CA ALA A 39 12.89 17.58 -6.19
C ALA A 39 11.38 17.26 -6.30
N GLU A 40 10.60 18.09 -7.01
CA GLU A 40 9.20 17.83 -7.25
C GLU A 40 8.96 16.57 -8.12
N ALA A 41 9.82 16.34 -9.11
CA ALA A 41 9.71 15.15 -9.98
C ALA A 41 10.03 13.87 -9.19
N ASP A 42 11.05 13.91 -8.35
CA ASP A 42 11.48 12.79 -7.50
C ASP A 42 10.39 12.44 -6.47
N GLU A 43 9.77 13.46 -5.86
CA GLU A 43 8.65 13.26 -4.95
C GLU A 43 7.42 12.66 -5.65
N ARG A 44 7.11 13.11 -6.87
CA ARG A 44 6.00 12.55 -7.66
C ARG A 44 6.26 11.09 -8.06
N GLU A 45 7.49 10.78 -8.46
CA GLU A 45 7.86 9.41 -8.86
C GLU A 45 7.90 8.49 -7.64
N THR A 46 8.43 8.92 -6.52
CA THR A 46 8.41 8.17 -5.24
C THR A 46 6.98 7.87 -4.82
N ARG A 47 6.08 8.86 -4.87
CA ARG A 47 4.64 8.65 -4.57
C ARG A 47 3.99 7.68 -5.55
N ARG A 48 4.37 7.70 -6.83
CA ARG A 48 3.86 6.78 -7.85
C ARG A 48 4.33 5.37 -7.57
N VAL A 49 5.62 5.17 -7.35
CA VAL A 49 6.21 3.85 -7.03
C VAL A 49 5.60 3.28 -5.75
N THR A 50 5.47 4.09 -4.68
CA THR A 50 4.84 3.65 -3.42
C THR A 50 3.37 3.24 -3.63
N ARG A 51 2.63 3.94 -4.48
CA ARG A 51 1.25 3.57 -4.82
C ARG A 51 1.17 2.30 -5.66
N ASP A 52 2.11 2.12 -6.60
CA ASP A 52 2.16 0.96 -7.49
C ASP A 52 2.67 -0.30 -6.77
N MET A 53 3.36 -0.15 -5.61
CA MET A 53 3.77 -1.26 -4.75
C MET A 53 2.61 -1.87 -3.93
N GLY A 54 1.41 -1.31 -3.97
CA GLY A 54 0.23 -1.87 -3.31
C GLY A 54 -0.14 -1.16 -2.00
N PHE A 55 -0.61 -1.93 -1.03
CA PHE A 55 -1.05 -1.39 0.26
C PHE A 55 0.13 -0.90 1.08
N ASN A 56 0.10 0.37 1.48
CA ASN A 56 1.17 1.02 2.24
C ASN A 56 0.91 1.11 3.75
N LEU A 57 -0.32 0.81 4.16
CA LEU A 57 -0.75 0.82 5.55
C LEU A 57 -1.44 -0.49 5.92
N ARG A 58 -1.17 -0.95 7.13
CA ARG A 58 -1.84 -2.11 7.72
C ARG A 58 -2.38 -1.73 9.10
N LEU A 59 -3.65 -1.96 9.30
CA LEU A 59 -4.32 -1.81 10.57
C LEU A 59 -4.45 -3.19 11.20
N ILE A 60 -3.85 -3.37 12.36
CA ILE A 60 -3.77 -4.65 13.07
C ILE A 60 -4.30 -4.49 14.50
N PRO A 61 -4.79 -5.54 15.15
CA PRO A 61 -5.23 -5.47 16.54
C PRO A 61 -4.14 -4.90 17.47
N VAL A 62 -4.51 -4.00 18.39
CA VAL A 62 -3.59 -3.40 19.39
C VAL A 62 -2.85 -4.47 20.22
N LYS A 63 -3.48 -5.64 20.42
CA LYS A 63 -2.87 -6.76 21.15
C LYS A 63 -1.70 -7.41 20.42
N THR A 64 -1.46 -7.07 19.14
CA THR A 64 -0.39 -7.64 18.33
C THR A 64 0.96 -7.12 18.80
N ASP A 65 1.87 -8.02 19.15
CA ASP A 65 3.26 -7.71 19.35
C ASP A 65 3.93 -7.36 18.01
N LEU A 66 4.50 -6.17 17.90
CA LEU A 66 5.10 -5.68 16.65
C LEU A 66 6.33 -6.48 16.25
N GLY A 67 7.13 -6.96 17.23
CA GLY A 67 8.30 -7.77 16.92
C GLY A 67 7.91 -9.12 16.31
N GLN A 68 6.81 -9.72 16.79
CA GLN A 68 6.26 -10.93 16.20
C GLN A 68 5.64 -10.65 14.83
N PHE A 69 4.88 -9.55 14.70
CA PHE A 69 4.28 -9.13 13.44
C PHE A 69 5.30 -8.96 12.31
N TYR A 70 6.43 -8.30 12.59
CA TYR A 70 7.48 -8.11 11.57
C TYR A 70 8.25 -9.38 11.24
N ARG A 71 8.29 -10.38 12.13
CA ARG A 71 8.86 -11.69 11.84
C ARG A 71 7.94 -12.58 11.02
N ASP A 72 6.68 -12.65 11.44
CA ASP A 72 5.69 -13.57 10.86
C ASP A 72 5.05 -12.97 9.59
N GLY A 73 5.15 -11.65 9.40
CA GLY A 73 4.55 -10.90 8.29
C GLY A 73 3.05 -10.67 8.43
N PHE A 74 2.41 -11.11 9.54
CA PHE A 74 0.98 -10.92 9.82
C PHE A 74 0.67 -10.94 11.32
N SER A 75 -0.53 -10.44 11.70
CA SER A 75 -1.01 -10.52 13.07
C SER A 75 -1.61 -11.89 13.39
N ARG A 76 -1.22 -12.48 14.51
CA ARG A 76 -1.83 -13.71 15.03
C ARG A 76 -3.18 -13.48 15.73
N HIS A 77 -3.49 -12.23 16.07
CA HIS A 77 -4.76 -11.86 16.70
C HIS A 77 -5.81 -11.54 15.64
N ALA A 78 -7.02 -12.05 15.86
CA ALA A 78 -8.16 -11.76 15.00
C ALA A 78 -9.00 -10.61 15.58
N MET A 79 -9.66 -9.89 14.68
CA MET A 79 -10.65 -8.86 14.95
C MET A 79 -11.91 -9.12 14.13
N ASP A 80 -12.99 -8.43 14.42
CA ASP A 80 -14.25 -8.58 13.72
C ASP A 80 -14.20 -7.90 12.34
N VAL A 81 -14.77 -8.56 11.32
CA VAL A 81 -14.85 -7.99 9.96
C VAL A 81 -15.65 -6.68 9.92
N SER A 82 -16.60 -6.49 10.85
CA SER A 82 -17.38 -5.25 10.96
C SER A 82 -16.54 -4.00 11.22
N MET A 83 -15.31 -4.15 11.69
CA MET A 83 -14.37 -3.04 11.83
C MET A 83 -14.01 -2.41 10.48
N LEU A 84 -13.99 -3.20 9.40
CA LEU A 84 -13.80 -2.69 8.04
C LEU A 84 -14.94 -1.77 7.64
N ASP A 85 -16.20 -2.17 7.89
CA ASP A 85 -17.37 -1.35 7.58
C ASP A 85 -17.43 -0.09 8.44
N ARG A 86 -17.09 -0.18 9.73
CA ARG A 86 -16.99 0.97 10.62
C ARG A 86 -15.98 1.98 10.11
N LEU A 87 -14.78 1.52 9.75
CA LEU A 87 -13.75 2.38 9.18
C LEU A 87 -14.22 3.02 7.88
N ALA A 88 -14.77 2.23 6.97
CA ALA A 88 -15.25 2.68 5.67
C ALA A 88 -16.35 3.74 5.75
N THR A 89 -17.22 3.68 6.77
CA THR A 89 -18.37 4.59 6.93
C THR A 89 -18.08 5.82 7.80
N GLN A 90 -17.10 5.74 8.70
CA GLN A 90 -16.83 6.81 9.69
C GLN A 90 -15.61 7.67 9.33
N LEU A 91 -14.88 7.33 8.27
CA LEU A 91 -13.80 8.17 7.78
C LEU A 91 -14.34 9.54 7.36
N THR A 92 -13.80 10.57 7.98
CA THR A 92 -14.11 11.97 7.68
C THR A 92 -13.23 12.48 6.52
N ASN A 93 -13.56 13.65 5.99
CA ASN A 93 -12.91 14.25 4.81
C ASN A 93 -11.39 14.51 4.95
N ASN A 94 -10.81 14.34 6.13
CA ASN A 94 -9.40 14.63 6.40
C ASN A 94 -8.46 13.43 6.12
N VAL A 95 -9.00 12.20 6.14
CA VAL A 95 -8.27 10.97 5.80
C VAL A 95 -9.06 10.26 4.71
N SER A 96 -8.51 10.15 3.53
CA SER A 96 -9.16 9.48 2.41
C SER A 96 -8.36 8.24 2.03
N PHE A 97 -8.80 7.09 2.49
CA PHE A 97 -8.30 5.84 1.92
C PHE A 97 -8.84 5.65 0.51
N ASN A 98 -7.94 5.35 -0.40
CA ASN A 98 -8.32 5.06 -1.77
C ASN A 98 -8.97 3.68 -1.88
N HIS A 99 -8.42 2.72 -1.14
CA HIS A 99 -8.85 1.33 -1.15
C HIS A 99 -8.65 0.73 0.23
N LEU A 100 -9.62 -0.06 0.69
CA LEU A 100 -9.55 -0.83 1.92
C LEU A 100 -9.86 -2.29 1.59
N VAL A 101 -9.08 -3.21 2.15
CA VAL A 101 -9.27 -4.65 2.02
C VAL A 101 -9.11 -5.28 3.40
N GLY A 102 -10.09 -6.06 3.82
CA GLY A 102 -9.95 -6.92 4.99
C GLY A 102 -9.20 -8.19 4.63
N SER A 103 -8.15 -8.55 5.36
CA SER A 103 -7.41 -9.78 5.13
C SER A 103 -7.39 -10.68 6.37
N LEU A 104 -7.39 -11.99 6.11
CA LEU A 104 -7.20 -13.02 7.11
C LEU A 104 -6.02 -13.89 6.69
N ARG A 105 -4.91 -13.77 7.40
CA ARG A 105 -3.66 -14.50 7.12
C ARG A 105 -3.39 -15.53 8.20
N ARG A 106 -3.10 -16.77 7.82
CA ARG A 106 -2.73 -17.85 8.75
C ARG A 106 -1.78 -18.83 8.09
N GLU A 107 -0.83 -19.30 8.88
CA GLU A 107 -0.07 -20.50 8.53
C GLU A 107 -1.03 -21.69 8.47
N TYR A 108 -0.89 -22.50 7.45
CA TYR A 108 -1.71 -23.67 7.23
C TYR A 108 -0.87 -24.78 6.59
N THR A 109 -1.10 -26.03 6.97
CA THR A 109 -0.35 -27.15 6.42
C THR A 109 -1.22 -27.96 5.47
N ILE A 110 -0.75 -28.18 4.23
CA ILE A 110 -1.42 -29.01 3.22
C ILE A 110 -0.47 -30.12 2.81
N ASN A 111 -0.89 -31.37 3.02
CA ASN A 111 -0.11 -32.56 2.64
C ASN A 111 1.35 -32.51 3.14
N GLY A 112 1.58 -31.97 4.34
CA GLY A 112 2.91 -31.83 4.92
C GLY A 112 3.70 -30.62 4.45
N GLN A 113 3.14 -29.78 3.60
CA GLN A 113 3.71 -28.48 3.19
C GLN A 113 3.10 -27.35 4.02
N ASP A 114 3.96 -26.57 4.66
CA ASP A 114 3.54 -25.34 5.33
C ASP A 114 3.40 -24.22 4.30
N ILE A 115 2.24 -23.58 4.31
CA ILE A 115 1.86 -22.49 3.40
C ILE A 115 1.27 -21.32 4.20
N LEU A 116 1.17 -20.17 3.58
CA LEU A 116 0.37 -19.07 4.08
C LEU A 116 -0.99 -19.05 3.37
N LEU A 117 -2.07 -19.26 4.14
CA LEU A 117 -3.43 -19.09 3.61
C LEU A 117 -3.90 -17.66 3.86
N VAL A 118 -4.25 -16.94 2.79
CA VAL A 118 -4.67 -15.54 2.80
C VAL A 118 -6.09 -15.43 2.23
N GLY A 119 -7.01 -15.00 3.07
CA GLY A 119 -8.36 -14.62 2.64
C GLY A 119 -8.46 -13.12 2.45
N LEU A 120 -8.94 -12.67 1.30
CA LEU A 120 -9.11 -11.26 0.95
C LEU A 120 -10.60 -10.94 0.77
N SER A 121 -11.05 -9.82 1.37
CA SER A 121 -12.38 -9.26 1.09
C SER A 121 -12.42 -8.58 -0.27
N ASP A 122 -13.64 -8.28 -0.74
CA ASP A 122 -13.79 -7.33 -1.84
C ASP A 122 -13.18 -5.98 -1.45
N THR A 123 -12.60 -5.29 -2.44
CA THR A 123 -12.03 -3.97 -2.21
C THR A 123 -13.13 -2.95 -1.97
N TYR A 124 -13.10 -2.31 -0.81
CA TYR A 124 -13.92 -1.14 -0.55
C TYR A 124 -13.30 0.08 -1.22
N VAL A 125 -14.09 0.80 -2.00
CA VAL A 125 -13.71 2.06 -2.64
C VAL A 125 -14.65 3.15 -2.12
N ALA A 126 -14.09 4.27 -1.66
CA ALA A 126 -14.89 5.37 -1.12
C ALA A 126 -15.90 5.90 -2.16
N PRO A 127 -17.15 6.15 -1.77
CA PRO A 127 -18.17 6.67 -2.68
C PRO A 127 -17.75 7.98 -3.34
N GLY A 128 -18.01 8.12 -4.65
CA GLY A 128 -17.75 9.35 -5.42
C GLY A 128 -16.35 9.52 -6.00
N GLN A 129 -15.42 8.60 -5.75
CA GLN A 129 -14.05 8.73 -6.25
C GLN A 129 -13.81 8.17 -7.66
N GLY A 130 -14.78 7.58 -8.34
CA GLY A 130 -14.64 7.09 -9.73
C GLY A 130 -13.45 6.17 -10.00
N LYS A 131 -12.80 5.65 -8.95
CA LYS A 131 -11.60 4.82 -9.04
C LYS A 131 -11.96 3.37 -9.35
N LYS A 132 -11.19 2.75 -10.23
CA LYS A 132 -11.33 1.32 -10.48
C LYS A 132 -10.97 0.56 -9.21
N LYS A 133 -11.73 -0.51 -8.90
CA LYS A 133 -11.34 -1.47 -7.88
C LYS A 133 -9.96 -2.01 -8.20
N MET A 134 -9.11 -2.18 -7.20
CA MET A 134 -7.82 -2.84 -7.41
C MET A 134 -8.07 -4.32 -7.72
N GLY A 135 -7.39 -4.83 -8.74
CA GLY A 135 -7.72 -6.02 -9.49
C GLY A 135 -7.44 -7.38 -8.82
N PHE A 136 -7.75 -7.54 -7.54
CA PHE A 136 -7.75 -8.85 -6.90
C PHE A 136 -9.19 -9.24 -6.52
N GLU A 137 -10.03 -9.50 -7.52
CA GLU A 137 -11.30 -10.18 -7.28
C GLU A 137 -11.07 -11.69 -7.41
N ILE A 138 -11.05 -12.39 -6.27
CA ILE A 138 -11.02 -13.85 -6.25
C ILE A 138 -12.46 -14.33 -6.22
N GLU A 139 -12.85 -15.11 -7.23
CA GLU A 139 -14.18 -15.67 -7.30
C GLU A 139 -14.41 -16.71 -6.21
N LYS A 140 -15.63 -16.80 -5.70
CA LYS A 140 -16.00 -17.79 -4.71
C LYS A 140 -15.75 -19.21 -5.21
N GLY A 141 -15.10 -20.04 -4.40
CA GLY A 141 -14.75 -21.41 -4.76
C GLY A 141 -13.51 -21.53 -5.65
N THR A 142 -12.81 -20.43 -5.90
CA THR A 142 -11.52 -20.43 -6.59
C THR A 142 -10.40 -20.00 -5.65
N ILE A 143 -9.16 -20.35 -6.01
CA ILE A 143 -7.95 -19.94 -5.31
C ILE A 143 -6.86 -19.55 -6.30
N HIS A 144 -6.00 -18.60 -5.89
CA HIS A 144 -4.74 -18.34 -6.56
C HIS A 144 -3.63 -18.96 -5.73
N ILE A 145 -2.73 -19.71 -6.34
CA ILE A 145 -1.65 -20.41 -5.66
C ILE A 145 -0.30 -19.87 -6.12
N GLY A 146 0.64 -19.78 -5.18
CA GLY A 146 2.01 -19.41 -5.46
C GLY A 146 2.80 -20.52 -6.16
N ALA A 147 3.94 -20.16 -6.75
CA ALA A 147 4.73 -21.09 -7.58
C ALA A 147 5.24 -22.30 -6.80
N GLN A 148 5.68 -22.14 -5.56
CA GLN A 148 6.16 -23.23 -4.71
C GLN A 148 5.00 -24.15 -4.27
N VAL A 149 3.83 -23.59 -4.01
CA VAL A 149 2.63 -24.38 -3.73
C VAL A 149 2.25 -25.22 -4.93
N ALA A 150 2.25 -24.60 -6.12
CA ALA A 150 1.93 -25.28 -7.37
C ALA A 150 2.89 -26.42 -7.67
N LEU A 151 4.19 -26.20 -7.46
CA LEU A 151 5.24 -27.18 -7.69
C LEU A 151 5.08 -28.41 -6.76
N VAL A 152 4.93 -28.18 -5.44
CA VAL A 152 4.88 -29.25 -4.44
C VAL A 152 3.55 -30.02 -4.52
N GLN A 153 2.45 -29.32 -4.79
CA GLN A 153 1.13 -29.94 -4.89
C GLN A 153 0.82 -30.46 -6.31
N GLU A 154 1.74 -30.30 -7.27
CA GLU A 154 1.59 -30.67 -8.68
C GLU A 154 0.29 -30.12 -9.30
N LYS A 155 0.03 -28.84 -9.08
CA LYS A 155 -1.20 -28.16 -9.53
C LYS A 155 -0.92 -27.10 -10.59
N LYS A 156 -1.84 -27.02 -11.55
CA LYS A 156 -1.88 -26.03 -12.62
C LYS A 156 -3.22 -25.31 -12.62
N LYS A 157 -3.34 -24.27 -13.41
CA LYS A 157 -4.60 -23.57 -13.64
C LYS A 157 -5.72 -24.54 -14.04
N ASN A 158 -6.88 -24.33 -13.50
CA ASN A 158 -8.10 -25.14 -13.61
C ASN A 158 -8.05 -26.50 -12.90
N ASP A 159 -6.95 -26.88 -12.28
CA ASP A 159 -6.92 -28.11 -11.50
C ASP A 159 -7.73 -27.96 -10.21
N PRO A 160 -8.39 -29.05 -9.77
CA PRO A 160 -9.01 -29.06 -8.46
C PRO A 160 -7.95 -29.22 -7.37
N MET A 161 -8.10 -28.45 -6.30
CA MET A 161 -7.26 -28.53 -5.12
C MET A 161 -8.11 -28.56 -3.85
N HIS A 162 -7.75 -29.41 -2.90
CA HIS A 162 -8.37 -29.43 -1.58
C HIS A 162 -7.57 -28.59 -0.60
N VAL A 163 -8.24 -27.67 0.08
CA VAL A 163 -7.71 -26.92 1.19
C VAL A 163 -8.59 -27.20 2.40
N GLY A 164 -8.09 -27.99 3.34
CA GLY A 164 -8.90 -28.58 4.39
C GLY A 164 -9.99 -29.50 3.80
N ALA A 165 -11.20 -29.36 4.28
CA ALA A 165 -12.35 -30.14 3.81
C ALA A 165 -13.01 -29.58 2.52
N ARG A 166 -12.51 -28.47 1.98
CA ARG A 166 -13.13 -27.78 0.83
C ARG A 166 -12.35 -28.03 -0.46
N ARG A 167 -13.09 -28.14 -1.55
CA ARG A 167 -12.53 -28.24 -2.90
C ARG A 167 -12.61 -26.87 -3.59
N PHE A 168 -11.51 -26.44 -4.20
CA PHE A 168 -11.37 -25.21 -4.96
C PHE A 168 -10.87 -25.50 -6.38
N ALA A 169 -11.09 -24.56 -7.29
CA ALA A 169 -10.42 -24.55 -8.59
C ALA A 169 -9.25 -23.57 -8.55
N VAL A 170 -8.10 -23.95 -9.06
CA VAL A 170 -6.94 -23.05 -9.22
C VAL A 170 -7.22 -22.09 -10.37
N ALA A 171 -7.26 -20.77 -10.09
CA ALA A 171 -7.68 -19.77 -11.08
C ALA A 171 -6.51 -19.12 -11.84
N ASN A 172 -5.29 -19.16 -11.29
CA ASN A 172 -4.12 -18.50 -11.88
C ASN A 172 -3.17 -19.49 -12.56
N ASP A 173 -2.29 -18.96 -13.39
CA ASP A 173 -1.06 -19.60 -13.84
C ASP A 173 0.06 -19.17 -12.86
N PRO A 174 0.58 -20.08 -12.01
CA PRO A 174 1.56 -19.71 -10.99
C PRO A 174 2.87 -19.26 -11.62
N ILE A 175 3.36 -18.09 -11.20
CA ILE A 175 4.64 -17.51 -11.65
C ILE A 175 5.50 -17.30 -10.41
N GLU A 176 6.76 -17.72 -10.48
CA GLU A 176 7.73 -17.49 -9.40
C GLU A 176 8.05 -15.99 -9.28
N THR A 177 7.88 -15.46 -8.08
CA THR A 177 8.05 -14.03 -7.78
C THR A 177 9.28 -13.75 -6.91
N GLY A 178 9.80 -14.77 -6.22
CA GLY A 178 10.86 -14.61 -5.21
C GLY A 178 10.37 -13.91 -3.93
N THR A 179 9.07 -13.86 -3.71
CA THR A 179 8.42 -13.23 -2.55
C THR A 179 7.66 -14.29 -1.73
N PRO A 180 7.15 -13.96 -0.52
CA PRO A 180 6.30 -14.85 0.25
C PRO A 180 5.05 -15.33 -0.49
N ASP A 181 4.66 -14.66 -1.57
CA ASP A 181 3.52 -15.08 -2.39
C ASP A 181 3.75 -16.45 -3.03
N ASP A 182 5.01 -16.86 -3.24
CA ASP A 182 5.33 -18.17 -3.81
C ASP A 182 4.89 -19.34 -2.92
N ILE A 183 4.79 -19.13 -1.60
CA ILE A 183 4.30 -20.11 -0.63
C ILE A 183 2.87 -19.80 -0.17
N THR A 184 2.16 -18.89 -0.84
CA THR A 184 0.84 -18.42 -0.41
C THR A 184 -0.27 -19.00 -1.26
N ILE A 185 -1.42 -19.24 -0.61
CA ILE A 185 -2.70 -19.50 -1.26
C ILE A 185 -3.61 -18.32 -0.94
N PHE A 186 -4.05 -17.63 -1.98
CA PHE A 186 -5.05 -16.57 -1.86
C PHE A 186 -6.43 -17.11 -2.18
N ALA A 187 -7.38 -16.82 -1.31
CA ALA A 187 -8.78 -17.19 -1.44
C ALA A 187 -9.68 -15.99 -1.16
N ARG A 188 -10.95 -16.07 -1.52
CA ARG A 188 -11.94 -15.12 -1.03
C ARG A 188 -12.04 -15.21 0.49
N LEU A 189 -12.29 -14.09 1.16
CA LEU A 189 -12.28 -14.01 2.63
C LEU A 189 -13.18 -15.07 3.28
N GLU A 190 -14.42 -15.18 2.81
CA GLU A 190 -15.40 -16.13 3.37
C GLU A 190 -14.96 -17.59 3.19
N ASP A 191 -14.26 -17.89 2.09
CA ASP A 191 -13.73 -19.22 1.82
C ASP A 191 -12.58 -19.56 2.77
N ALA A 192 -11.63 -18.63 2.95
CA ALA A 192 -10.54 -18.79 3.92
C ALA A 192 -11.06 -18.87 5.36
N GLN A 193 -12.02 -18.03 5.73
CA GLN A 193 -12.68 -18.07 7.04
C GLN A 193 -13.32 -19.44 7.31
N SER A 194 -13.97 -20.00 6.29
CA SER A 194 -14.60 -21.33 6.41
C SER A 194 -13.56 -22.45 6.58
N VAL A 195 -12.42 -22.39 5.86
CA VAL A 195 -11.32 -23.36 5.99
C VAL A 195 -10.69 -23.27 7.38
N LEU A 196 -10.51 -22.06 7.90
CA LEU A 196 -9.84 -21.81 9.18
C LEU A 196 -10.77 -21.89 10.39
N GLY A 197 -12.09 -22.01 10.20
CA GLY A 197 -13.06 -21.97 11.30
C GLY A 197 -13.16 -20.58 11.97
N LEU A 198 -12.85 -19.50 11.25
CA LEU A 198 -12.80 -18.12 11.73
C LEU A 198 -13.86 -17.24 11.05
N ALA A 199 -15.11 -17.70 11.01
CA ALA A 199 -16.22 -16.96 10.39
C ALA A 199 -16.33 -15.52 10.96
N GLY A 200 -16.48 -14.51 10.09
CA GLY A 200 -16.61 -13.12 10.47
C GLY A 200 -15.34 -12.47 11.05
N LYS A 201 -14.18 -13.14 10.94
CA LYS A 201 -12.92 -12.63 11.47
C LYS A 201 -11.94 -12.27 10.36
N ILE A 202 -11.18 -11.22 10.62
CA ILE A 202 -9.99 -10.77 9.88
C ILE A 202 -8.87 -10.59 10.88
N ASN A 203 -7.64 -10.46 10.44
CA ASN A 203 -6.55 -10.07 11.34
C ASN A 203 -5.86 -8.77 10.91
N GLU A 204 -6.21 -8.26 9.73
CA GLU A 204 -5.66 -7.03 9.18
C GLU A 204 -6.66 -6.30 8.31
N ILE A 205 -6.57 -4.98 8.28
CA ILE A 205 -7.18 -4.14 7.27
C ILE A 205 -6.02 -3.49 6.51
N GLU A 206 -5.92 -3.79 5.23
CA GLU A 206 -4.91 -3.24 4.34
C GLU A 206 -5.50 -2.01 3.65
N ALA A 207 -4.74 -0.93 3.64
CA ALA A 207 -5.19 0.35 3.12
C ALA A 207 -4.15 0.95 2.17
N ILE A 208 -4.64 1.63 1.14
CA ILE A 208 -3.83 2.56 0.35
C ILE A 208 -4.25 3.95 0.75
N ASP A 209 -3.34 4.68 1.36
CA ASP A 209 -3.53 6.10 1.66
C ASP A 209 -2.71 6.97 0.70
N CYS A 210 -3.34 8.06 0.23
CA CYS A 210 -2.61 9.18 -0.29
C CYS A 210 -2.14 10.02 0.90
N LEU A 211 -0.91 9.82 1.36
CA LEU A 211 -0.25 10.66 2.36
C LEU A 211 0.00 12.08 1.79
N CYS A 212 -1.05 12.73 1.29
CA CYS A 212 -1.02 14.04 0.65
C CYS A 212 -1.05 15.17 1.69
N LEU A 213 -0.34 15.02 2.80
CA LEU A 213 -0.20 16.07 3.81
C LEU A 213 0.98 16.96 3.48
N THR A 214 0.89 18.23 3.88
CA THR A 214 1.95 19.21 3.70
C THR A 214 3.22 18.80 4.45
N ALA A 215 4.39 19.20 3.96
CA ALA A 215 5.71 18.79 4.46
C ALA A 215 5.97 19.03 5.96
N ASP A 216 5.12 19.83 6.62
CA ASP A 216 5.26 20.20 8.03
C ASP A 216 4.50 19.31 9.02
N GLN A 217 3.79 18.27 8.56
CA GLN A 217 2.96 17.40 9.41
C GLN A 217 3.39 15.94 9.27
N ASP A 218 3.47 15.23 10.41
CA ASP A 218 3.65 13.77 10.43
C ASP A 218 2.34 13.09 10.01
N PRO A 219 2.26 12.58 8.76
CA PRO A 219 1.03 11.97 8.25
C PRO A 219 0.58 10.77 9.07
N LEU A 220 1.56 9.98 9.55
CA LEU A 220 1.31 8.77 10.30
C LEU A 220 0.74 9.08 11.69
N ALA A 221 1.19 10.16 12.34
CA ALA A 221 0.64 10.59 13.62
C ALA A 221 -0.81 11.05 13.51
N ILE A 222 -1.16 11.76 12.43
CA ILE A 222 -2.54 12.18 12.16
C ILE A 222 -3.42 10.97 11.92
N LEU A 223 -2.99 10.05 11.07
CA LEU A 223 -3.69 8.79 10.79
C LEU A 223 -3.93 7.98 12.05
N ARG A 224 -2.91 7.80 12.89
CA ARG A 224 -3.03 7.10 14.17
C ARG A 224 -4.05 7.75 15.09
N LYS A 225 -4.07 9.07 15.15
CA LYS A 225 -5.03 9.81 15.97
C LYS A 225 -6.47 9.65 15.47
N GLU A 226 -6.70 9.81 14.19
CA GLU A 226 -8.05 9.70 13.60
C GLU A 226 -8.57 8.26 13.61
N ILE A 227 -7.76 7.30 13.22
CA ILE A 227 -8.13 5.88 13.28
C ILE A 227 -8.35 5.42 14.72
N GLY A 228 -7.49 5.85 15.67
CA GLY A 228 -7.67 5.56 17.09
C GLY A 228 -8.96 6.14 17.69
N GLY A 229 -9.47 7.23 17.11
CA GLY A 229 -10.80 7.77 17.47
C GLY A 229 -11.97 6.93 16.97
N ILE A 230 -11.82 6.25 15.83
CA ILE A 230 -12.85 5.40 15.21
C ILE A 230 -12.74 3.97 15.73
N LEU A 231 -11.53 3.43 15.75
CA LEU A 231 -11.20 2.04 16.10
C LEU A 231 -10.06 2.00 17.13
N PRO A 232 -10.35 2.23 18.42
CA PRO A 232 -9.33 2.19 19.48
C PRO A 232 -8.72 0.79 19.66
N GLU A 233 -9.35 -0.26 19.12
CA GLU A 233 -8.89 -1.64 19.18
C GLU A 233 -7.79 -1.98 18.16
N VAL A 234 -7.47 -1.06 17.25
CA VAL A 234 -6.45 -1.28 16.21
C VAL A 234 -5.27 -0.31 16.32
N GLN A 235 -4.13 -0.73 15.83
CA GLN A 235 -2.96 0.10 15.66
C GLN A 235 -2.55 0.16 14.18
N VAL A 236 -1.98 1.30 13.76
CA VAL A 236 -1.57 1.55 12.39
C VAL A 236 -0.09 1.28 12.24
N VAL A 237 0.25 0.42 11.29
CA VAL A 237 1.62 0.06 10.89
C VAL A 237 1.84 0.46 9.44
N GLN A 238 2.97 1.06 9.16
CA GLN A 238 3.41 1.35 7.80
C GLN A 238 4.22 0.16 7.27
N GLN A 239 3.99 -0.19 6.02
CA GLN A 239 4.72 -1.24 5.32
C GLN A 239 5.86 -0.67 4.50
#